data_7be72eddd2216fd16097425726ce9d95
#
_entry.id   7be72eddd2216fd16097425726ce9d95
#
_cell.length_a   1.000
_cell.length_b   1.000
_cell.length_c   1.000
_cell.angle_alpha   90.00
_cell.angle_beta   90.00
_cell.angle_gamma   90.00
#
_symmetry.space_group_name_H-M   'P 1'
#
loop_
_entity.id
_entity.type
_entity.pdbx_description
1 polymer ?
#
loop_
_entity_poly.entity_id
_entity_poly.type
_entity_poly.pdbx_seq_one_letter_code
_entity_poly.pdbx_strand_id
1 'polypeptide(L)'
;MKISASIYSDKKRPLKEVIDDLVEHQIEVLHVDCNDDLAVFDDIRNIRKWCQTPIDLHIITENPEKYFDLLIENPVEYITFQYENLKDPL
;
A
#
# COMPACT_ATOMS: atom_id res chain seq x y z
N MET A 1 -5.54 0.42 20.43
CA MET A 1 -5.05 -0.54 19.42
C MET A 1 -5.55 -0.14 18.06
N LYS A 2 -4.65 -0.04 17.09
CA LYS A 2 -5.05 0.26 15.72
C LYS A 2 -5.41 -1.01 14.98
N ILE A 3 -6.51 -0.96 14.25
CA ILE A 3 -6.95 -2.07 13.41
C ILE A 3 -6.51 -1.77 11.99
N SER A 4 -5.64 -2.63 11.45
CA SER A 4 -5.19 -2.50 10.07
C SER A 4 -5.66 -3.71 9.26
N ALA A 5 -5.87 -3.51 7.98
CA ALA A 5 -6.28 -4.57 7.08
C ALA A 5 -5.60 -4.42 5.74
N SER A 6 -5.22 -5.56 5.14
CA SER A 6 -4.61 -5.59 3.83
C SER A 6 -5.66 -5.42 2.75
N ILE A 7 -5.42 -4.49 1.83
CA ILE A 7 -6.37 -4.25 0.74
C ILE A 7 -6.32 -5.34 -0.33
N TYR A 8 -5.28 -6.16 -0.32
CA TYR A 8 -5.10 -7.20 -1.34
C TYR A 8 -5.44 -8.61 -0.85
N SER A 9 -6.05 -8.72 0.33
CA SER A 9 -6.38 -10.03 0.88
C SER A 9 -7.49 -10.75 0.11
N ASP A 10 -8.37 -9.99 -0.56
CA ASP A 10 -9.44 -10.56 -1.38
C ASP A 10 -9.24 -10.11 -2.83
N LYS A 11 -8.66 -10.99 -3.65
CA LYS A 11 -8.34 -10.65 -5.03
C LYS A 11 -9.51 -10.88 -6.00
N LYS A 12 -10.60 -11.46 -5.51
CA LYS A 12 -11.77 -11.75 -6.35
C LYS A 12 -12.71 -10.58 -6.47
N ARG A 13 -12.62 -9.62 -5.55
CA ARG A 13 -13.51 -8.47 -5.52
C ARG A 13 -12.82 -7.24 -6.10
N PRO A 14 -13.57 -6.35 -6.76
CA PRO A 14 -12.99 -5.07 -7.18
C PRO A 14 -12.44 -4.30 -5.98
N LEU A 15 -11.34 -3.61 -6.19
CA LEU A 15 -10.68 -2.88 -5.12
C LEU A 15 -11.62 -1.90 -4.42
N LYS A 16 -12.47 -1.21 -5.19
CA LYS A 16 -13.41 -0.24 -4.63
C LYS A 16 -14.34 -0.89 -3.60
N GLU A 17 -14.83 -2.10 -3.89
CA GLU A 17 -15.68 -2.83 -2.95
C GLU A 17 -14.95 -3.19 -1.69
N VAL A 18 -13.71 -3.65 -1.83
CA VAL A 18 -12.90 -4.01 -0.67
C VAL A 18 -12.67 -2.79 0.21
N ILE A 19 -12.33 -1.66 -0.39
CA ILE A 19 -12.09 -0.43 0.36
C ILE A 19 -13.36 0.05 1.06
N ASP A 20 -14.50 0.01 0.37
CA ASP A 20 -15.77 0.43 0.96
C ASP A 20 -16.13 -0.43 2.17
N ASP A 21 -15.90 -1.75 2.08
CA ASP A 21 -16.12 -2.67 3.19
C ASP A 21 -15.24 -2.34 4.38
N LEU A 22 -13.95 -2.12 4.12
CA LEU A 22 -13.00 -1.84 5.19
C LEU A 22 -13.32 -0.52 5.90
N VAL A 23 -13.69 0.49 5.13
CA VAL A 23 -14.08 1.79 5.69
C VAL A 23 -15.35 1.64 6.53
N GLU A 24 -16.33 0.88 6.05
CA GLU A 24 -17.56 0.64 6.78
C GLU A 24 -17.31 -0.07 8.11
N HIS A 25 -16.31 -0.96 8.16
CA HIS A 25 -15.95 -1.67 9.38
C HIS A 25 -14.99 -0.87 10.26
N GLN A 26 -14.79 0.41 9.95
CA GLN A 26 -13.99 1.33 10.76
C GLN A 26 -12.54 0.88 10.93
N ILE A 27 -11.97 0.33 9.86
CA ILE A 27 -10.54 0.01 9.84
C ILE A 27 -9.75 1.31 9.93
N GLU A 28 -8.78 1.34 10.82
CA GLU A 28 -8.02 2.56 11.10
C GLU A 28 -6.86 2.80 10.14
N VAL A 29 -6.31 1.72 9.58
CA VAL A 29 -5.16 1.80 8.67
C VAL A 29 -5.33 0.78 7.56
N LEU A 30 -5.10 1.22 6.32
CA LEU A 30 -5.09 0.32 5.17
C LEU A 30 -3.65 -0.12 4.90
N HIS A 31 -3.42 -1.42 4.97
CA HIS A 31 -2.09 -1.97 4.70
C HIS A 31 -1.96 -2.30 3.22
N VAL A 32 -0.98 -1.72 2.56
CA VAL A 32 -0.75 -1.89 1.13
C VAL A 32 0.64 -2.49 0.92
N ASP A 33 0.68 -3.69 0.35
CA ASP A 33 1.95 -4.34 0.02
C ASP A 33 2.34 -4.03 -1.41
N CYS A 34 3.57 -3.55 -1.59
CA CYS A 34 4.13 -3.29 -2.90
C CYS A 34 5.34 -4.19 -3.10
N ASN A 35 5.16 -5.27 -3.85
CA ASN A 35 6.22 -6.22 -4.16
C ASN A 35 6.92 -5.79 -5.44
N ASP A 36 7.57 -4.62 -5.38
CA ASP A 36 8.30 -4.03 -6.50
C ASP A 36 7.42 -3.80 -7.73
N ASP A 37 6.18 -3.39 -7.48
CA ASP A 37 5.18 -3.17 -8.54
C ASP A 37 4.72 -1.72 -8.51
N LEU A 38 5.13 -0.94 -9.50
CA LEU A 38 4.79 0.49 -9.57
C LEU A 38 3.29 0.73 -9.77
N ALA A 39 2.56 -0.26 -10.28
CA ALA A 39 1.12 -0.13 -10.48
C ALA A 39 0.36 0.03 -9.17
N VAL A 40 0.95 -0.36 -8.05
CA VAL A 40 0.34 -0.16 -6.74
C VAL A 40 0.02 1.33 -6.49
N PHE A 41 0.80 2.23 -7.06
CA PHE A 41 0.57 3.67 -6.89
C PHE A 41 -0.70 4.15 -7.60
N ASP A 42 -1.14 3.45 -8.66
CA ASP A 42 -2.46 3.73 -9.24
C ASP A 42 -3.56 3.41 -8.24
N ASP A 43 -3.41 2.31 -7.52
CA ASP A 43 -4.37 1.94 -6.48
C ASP A 43 -4.37 2.97 -5.35
N ILE A 44 -3.21 3.45 -4.95
CA ILE A 44 -3.10 4.47 -3.90
C ILE A 44 -3.83 5.75 -4.34
N ARG A 45 -3.65 6.18 -5.57
CA ARG A 45 -4.34 7.35 -6.08
C ARG A 45 -5.87 7.17 -6.05
N ASN A 46 -6.33 5.98 -6.43
CA ASN A 46 -7.75 5.68 -6.39
C ASN A 46 -8.30 5.65 -4.95
N ILE A 47 -7.55 5.04 -4.04
CA ILE A 47 -7.95 4.98 -2.64
C ILE A 47 -8.12 6.39 -2.08
N ARG A 48 -7.22 7.31 -2.42
CA ARG A 48 -7.30 8.69 -1.95
C ARG A 48 -8.54 9.42 -2.47
N LYS A 49 -9.06 9.01 -3.62
CA LYS A 49 -10.32 9.56 -4.12
C LYS A 49 -11.52 9.02 -3.39
N TRP A 50 -11.42 7.82 -2.84
CA TRP A 50 -12.55 7.13 -2.22
C TRP A 50 -12.66 7.36 -0.72
N CYS A 51 -11.52 7.55 -0.04
CA CYS A 51 -11.53 7.72 1.41
C CYS A 51 -10.26 8.43 1.87
N GLN A 52 -10.24 8.78 3.16
CA GLN A 52 -9.10 9.45 3.79
C GLN A 52 -8.43 8.58 4.85
N THR A 53 -8.73 7.30 4.86
CA THR A 53 -8.13 6.37 5.82
C THR A 53 -6.61 6.35 5.62
N PRO A 54 -5.82 6.42 6.71
CA PRO A 54 -4.36 6.34 6.60
C PRO A 54 -3.89 5.08 5.90
N ILE A 55 -2.81 5.21 5.13
CA ILE A 55 -2.21 4.09 4.40
C ILE A 55 -0.86 3.77 5.01
N ASP A 56 -0.65 2.48 5.28
CA ASP A 56 0.64 1.92 5.68
C ASP A 56 1.19 1.16 4.47
N LEU A 57 2.15 1.76 3.79
CA LEU A 57 2.72 1.20 2.56
C LEU A 57 3.99 0.45 2.87
N HIS A 58 4.00 -0.83 2.54
CA HIS A 58 5.16 -1.70 2.72
C HIS A 58 5.75 -2.01 1.34
N ILE A 59 6.94 -1.49 1.06
CA ILE A 59 7.60 -1.66 -0.23
C ILE A 59 8.75 -2.64 -0.09
N ILE A 60 8.69 -3.72 -0.86
CA ILE A 60 9.76 -4.72 -0.93
C ILE A 60 10.45 -4.53 -2.27
N THR A 61 11.72 -4.13 -2.24
CA THR A 61 12.45 -3.82 -3.47
C THR A 61 13.96 -3.88 -3.27
N GLU A 62 14.69 -4.14 -4.33
CA GLU A 62 16.15 -4.01 -4.35
C GLU A 62 16.59 -2.57 -4.58
N ASN A 63 15.69 -1.71 -5.09
CA ASN A 63 16.03 -0.35 -5.46
C ASN A 63 14.99 0.63 -4.94
N PRO A 64 15.08 1.01 -3.66
CA PRO A 64 14.10 1.93 -3.07
C PRO A 64 14.09 3.31 -3.73
N GLU A 65 15.17 3.72 -4.37
CA GLU A 65 15.27 5.05 -4.96
C GLU A 65 14.22 5.31 -6.04
N LYS A 66 13.81 4.26 -6.76
CA LYS A 66 12.85 4.43 -7.84
C LYS A 66 11.45 4.81 -7.33
N TYR A 67 11.23 4.69 -6.02
CA TYR A 67 9.94 5.04 -5.42
C TYR A 67 9.89 6.45 -4.84
N PHE A 68 11.03 7.12 -4.71
CA PHE A 68 11.09 8.41 -4.02
C PHE A 68 10.18 9.46 -4.67
N ASP A 69 10.25 9.61 -5.99
CA ASP A 69 9.41 10.59 -6.69
C ASP A 69 7.92 10.23 -6.57
N LEU A 70 7.60 8.95 -6.66
CA LEU A 70 6.22 8.50 -6.53
C LEU A 70 5.67 8.79 -5.14
N LEU A 71 6.50 8.67 -4.11
CA LEU A 71 6.10 8.94 -2.74
C LEU A 71 5.91 10.44 -2.50
N ILE A 72 6.70 11.28 -3.17
CA ILE A 72 6.50 12.71 -3.09
C ILE A 72 5.18 13.11 -3.73
N GLU A 73 4.84 12.50 -4.87
CA GLU A 73 3.59 12.78 -5.57
C GLU A 73 2.38 12.17 -4.89
N ASN A 74 2.56 11.04 -4.20
CA ASN A 74 1.48 10.27 -3.57
C ASN A 74 1.83 9.97 -2.11
N PRO A 75 1.81 10.98 -1.23
CA PRO A 75 2.22 10.76 0.14
C PRO A 75 1.28 9.83 0.89
N VAL A 76 1.87 8.99 1.74
CA VAL A 76 1.14 8.08 2.60
C VAL A 76 1.57 8.33 4.04
N GLU A 77 0.77 7.87 5.00
CA GLU A 77 1.02 8.16 6.41
C GLU A 77 2.17 7.35 6.99
N TYR A 78 2.32 6.11 6.54
CA TYR A 78 3.38 5.23 7.04
C TYR A 78 4.04 4.51 5.88
N ILE A 79 5.37 4.42 5.91
CA ILE A 79 6.15 3.74 4.87
C ILE A 79 7.16 2.82 5.54
N THR A 80 7.25 1.59 5.05
CA THR A 80 8.31 0.67 5.42
C THR A 80 8.97 0.16 4.15
N PHE A 81 10.28 0.32 4.07
CA PHE A 81 11.06 -0.27 3.00
C PHE A 81 11.71 -1.56 3.49
N GLN A 82 11.49 -2.64 2.75
CA GLN A 82 12.20 -3.88 3.00
C GLN A 82 13.12 -4.13 1.82
N TYR A 83 14.41 -4.09 2.08
CA TYR A 83 15.42 -4.33 1.05
C TYR A 83 15.56 -5.83 0.85
N GLU A 84 15.32 -6.28 -0.37
CA GLU A 84 15.49 -7.68 -0.76
C GLU A 84 16.58 -7.77 -1.80
N ASN A 85 17.66 -8.47 -1.49
CA ASN A 85 18.70 -8.77 -2.45
C ASN A 85 18.73 -10.27 -2.67
N LEU A 86 18.01 -10.72 -3.66
CA LEU A 86 17.87 -12.14 -3.93
C LEU A 86 19.10 -12.74 -4.60
N LYS A 87 20.01 -11.92 -5.13
CA LYS A 87 21.16 -12.39 -5.87
C LYS A 87 22.39 -12.60 -5.02
N ASP A 88 22.46 -11.96 -3.88
CA ASP A 88 23.62 -12.02 -3.01
C ASP A 88 23.17 -12.04 -1.56
N PRO A 89 22.82 -13.21 -1.06
CA PRO A 89 22.30 -13.31 0.30
C PRO A 89 23.33 -13.09 1.38
N LEU A 90 24.60 -13.23 1.07
CA LEU A 90 25.68 -13.14 2.05
C LEU A 90 25.40 -13.89 3.33
#